data_fbc0a0844ee69545ab62a2deb7227c43
#
_entry.id   fbc0a0844ee69545ab62a2deb7227c43
#
_cell.length_a   1.000
_cell.length_b   1.000
_cell.length_c   1.000
_cell.angle_alpha   90.00
_cell.angle_beta   90.00
_cell.angle_gamma   90.00
#
_symmetry.space_group_name_H-M   'P 1'
#
loop_
_entity.id
_entity.type
_entity.pdbx_description
1 polymer ?
#
loop_
_entity_poly.entity_id
_entity_poly.type
_entity_poly.pdbx_seq_one_letter_code
_entity_poly.pdbx_strand_id
1 'polypeptide(L)'
;MAGGGSTKPWQMRLEDASGEQIAYVVKMFTQRHVDQTHAIGKEAIGSILAREFDLPVPEFGFADFTLEFIRHGLSEGLRKELNSKAKGLKFASRMASGRPLATAGLPTRFLKDYDMAKVYAFDVMIYNVDRTFDGKQNLLINDEDFLLIDHELCLPFINQGNFPFFRRVLDKLNNGEIIFPFQRHLFYPYLKGMRKSQRSNPFDEFIVYLNILDLAKIQEACRALGVLGIAVGEQKLLFEYLSALKRESHQFGKLLLGTIS
;
A
#
# COMPACT_ATOMS: atom_id res chain seq x y z
N MET A 1 19.09 8.42 -9.66
CA MET A 1 18.06 9.30 -9.05
C MET A 1 16.71 8.69 -9.40
N ALA A 2 15.97 8.20 -8.41
CA ALA A 2 14.60 7.74 -8.62
C ALA A 2 13.72 8.95 -8.95
N GLY A 3 13.32 9.09 -10.20
CA GLY A 3 12.53 10.20 -10.69
C GLY A 3 11.06 10.06 -10.30
N GLY A 4 10.46 11.10 -9.76
CA GLY A 4 9.07 11.39 -9.96
C GLY A 4 8.03 10.86 -8.98
N GLY A 5 8.29 10.89 -7.68
CA GLY A 5 7.21 10.83 -6.67
C GLY A 5 6.97 12.21 -6.04
N SER A 6 5.75 12.51 -5.60
CA SER A 6 5.43 13.74 -4.87
C SER A 6 6.26 13.94 -3.60
N THR A 7 6.88 12.89 -3.09
CA THR A 7 7.56 12.85 -1.80
C THR A 7 9.09 12.82 -1.86
N LYS A 8 9.73 12.68 -3.04
CA LYS A 8 11.20 12.58 -3.20
C LYS A 8 11.86 11.82 -2.04
N PRO A 9 11.77 10.48 -2.02
CA PRO A 9 12.29 9.70 -0.89
C PRO A 9 13.81 9.84 -0.77
N TRP A 10 14.32 9.76 0.45
CA TRP A 10 15.75 9.71 0.71
C TRP A 10 16.22 8.28 0.80
N GLN A 11 17.34 7.98 0.16
CA GLN A 11 18.07 6.72 0.36
C GLN A 11 19.17 6.97 1.37
N MET A 12 19.18 6.21 2.46
CA MET A 12 20.13 6.39 3.54
C MET A 12 20.39 5.09 4.30
N ARG A 13 21.50 5.02 4.99
CA ARG A 13 21.74 3.96 5.98
C ARG A 13 21.18 4.41 7.32
N LEU A 14 20.40 3.55 7.92
CA LEU A 14 19.85 3.72 9.26
C LEU A 14 20.42 2.61 10.15
N GLU A 15 20.67 2.94 11.39
CA GLU A 15 21.02 1.99 12.42
C GLU A 15 19.74 1.45 13.05
N ASP A 16 19.60 0.15 13.12
CA ASP A 16 18.49 -0.50 13.78
C ASP A 16 18.75 -0.69 15.29
N ALA A 17 17.80 -1.29 16.00
CA ALA A 17 17.90 -1.52 17.44
C ALA A 17 19.05 -2.48 17.82
N SER A 18 19.61 -3.24 16.88
CA SER A 18 20.76 -4.12 17.08
C SER A 18 22.11 -3.43 16.84
N GLY A 19 22.10 -2.19 16.31
CA GLY A 19 23.28 -1.43 15.89
C GLY A 19 23.72 -1.77 14.45
N GLU A 20 22.92 -2.55 13.69
CA GLU A 20 23.24 -2.85 12.30
C GLU A 20 22.83 -1.67 11.39
N GLN A 21 23.76 -1.30 10.48
CA GLN A 21 23.49 -0.26 9.48
C GLN A 21 22.94 -0.85 8.19
N ILE A 22 21.66 -0.64 7.97
CA ILE A 22 20.91 -1.15 6.83
C ILE A 22 20.49 0.01 5.91
N ALA A 23 20.47 -0.24 4.60
CA ALA A 23 20.01 0.74 3.63
C ALA A 23 18.46 0.78 3.58
N TYR A 24 17.91 1.98 3.70
CA TYR A 24 16.48 2.26 3.68
C TYR A 24 16.11 3.33 2.66
N VAL A 25 14.89 3.26 2.19
CA VAL A 25 14.19 4.31 1.45
C VAL A 25 13.23 4.99 2.42
N VAL A 26 13.53 6.24 2.78
CA VAL A 26 12.77 7.02 3.77
C VAL A 26 11.81 7.97 3.06
N LYS A 27 10.53 7.85 3.34
CA LYS A 27 9.46 8.68 2.76
C LYS A 27 9.40 10.05 3.43
N MET A 28 9.62 11.11 2.66
CA MET A 28 9.71 12.49 3.14
C MET A 28 8.39 13.25 2.92
N PHE A 29 7.35 12.85 3.64
CA PHE A 29 6.02 13.47 3.55
C PHE A 29 6.03 14.93 4.06
N THR A 30 5.18 15.78 3.49
CA THR A 30 4.89 17.09 4.06
C THR A 30 3.92 16.95 5.23
N GLN A 31 3.86 18.00 6.09
CA GLN A 31 2.91 18.02 7.20
C GLN A 31 1.46 17.83 6.72
N ARG A 32 1.11 18.45 5.58
CA ARG A 32 -0.21 18.28 4.96
C ARG A 32 -0.53 16.81 4.63
N HIS A 33 0.42 16.04 4.08
CA HIS A 33 0.20 14.63 3.79
C HIS A 33 -0.02 13.82 5.08
N VAL A 34 0.69 14.15 6.15
CA VAL A 34 0.51 13.45 7.43
C VAL A 34 -0.83 13.79 8.07
N ASP A 35 -1.19 15.07 8.10
CA ASP A 35 -2.40 15.54 8.80
C ASP A 35 -3.71 15.19 8.05
N GLN A 36 -3.70 15.34 6.72
CA GLN A 36 -4.93 15.18 5.93
C GLN A 36 -5.14 13.78 5.38
N THR A 37 -4.05 13.06 5.04
CA THR A 37 -4.15 11.75 4.42
C THR A 37 -3.56 10.62 5.26
N HIS A 38 -2.98 10.94 6.42
CA HIS A 38 -2.34 9.94 7.30
C HIS A 38 -1.29 9.08 6.58
N ALA A 39 -0.52 9.69 5.67
CA ALA A 39 0.35 8.99 4.73
C ALA A 39 1.30 7.98 5.39
N ILE A 40 1.93 8.32 6.53
CA ILE A 40 2.82 7.42 7.26
C ILE A 40 2.07 6.18 7.77
N GLY A 41 0.91 6.39 8.41
CA GLY A 41 0.09 5.31 8.94
C GLY A 41 -0.48 4.41 7.84
N LYS A 42 -0.84 4.98 6.69
CA LYS A 42 -1.35 4.22 5.55
C LYS A 42 -0.27 3.38 4.86
N GLU A 43 0.95 3.89 4.73
CA GLU A 43 2.09 3.06 4.29
C GLU A 43 2.26 1.84 5.20
N ALA A 44 2.21 2.04 6.51
CA ALA A 44 2.36 0.96 7.47
C ALA A 44 1.18 -0.03 7.41
N ILE A 45 -0.06 0.46 7.51
CA ILE A 45 -1.25 -0.39 7.50
C ILE A 45 -1.45 -1.10 6.15
N GLY A 46 -1.17 -0.44 5.03
CA GLY A 46 -1.20 -1.06 3.71
C GLY A 46 -0.18 -2.19 3.59
N SER A 47 1.03 -1.98 4.10
CA SER A 47 2.07 -3.02 4.13
C SER A 47 1.73 -4.19 5.07
N ILE A 48 1.12 -3.92 6.24
CA ILE A 48 0.66 -4.96 7.17
C ILE A 48 -0.46 -5.77 6.52
N LEU A 49 -1.46 -5.11 5.94
CA LEU A 49 -2.54 -5.79 5.22
C LEU A 49 -2.00 -6.64 4.07
N ALA A 50 -1.04 -6.13 3.27
CA ALA A 50 -0.45 -6.90 2.19
C ALA A 50 0.15 -8.23 2.69
N ARG A 51 0.86 -8.22 3.82
CA ARG A 51 1.41 -9.44 4.43
C ARG A 51 0.34 -10.42 4.90
N GLU A 52 -0.81 -9.92 5.40
CA GLU A 52 -1.94 -10.79 5.77
C GLU A 52 -2.57 -11.50 4.56
N PHE A 53 -2.34 -10.99 3.35
CA PHE A 53 -2.75 -11.60 2.08
C PHE A 53 -1.60 -12.33 1.37
N ASP A 54 -0.50 -12.62 2.07
CA ASP A 54 0.69 -13.24 1.50
C ASP A 54 1.20 -12.51 0.25
N LEU A 55 1.14 -11.17 0.29
CA LEU A 55 1.69 -10.31 -0.75
C LEU A 55 3.02 -9.73 -0.28
N PRO A 56 4.08 -9.87 -1.08
CA PRO A 56 5.40 -9.45 -0.67
C PRO A 56 5.54 -7.92 -0.66
N VAL A 57 6.01 -7.40 0.46
CA VAL A 57 6.36 -5.99 0.67
C VAL A 57 7.73 -5.90 1.33
N PRO A 58 8.49 -4.83 1.14
CA PRO A 58 9.74 -4.65 1.86
C PRO A 58 9.53 -4.66 3.38
N GLU A 59 10.51 -5.09 4.14
CA GLU A 59 10.55 -4.81 5.57
C GLU A 59 10.49 -3.31 5.79
N PHE A 60 9.77 -2.86 6.82
CA PHE A 60 9.65 -1.45 7.11
C PHE A 60 9.75 -1.15 8.60
N GLY A 61 10.06 0.08 8.90
CA GLY A 61 10.13 0.65 10.23
C GLY A 61 9.90 2.16 10.17
N PHE A 62 10.28 2.83 11.26
CA PHE A 62 10.12 4.27 11.38
C PHE A 62 11.47 4.90 11.75
N ALA A 63 11.92 5.82 10.91
CA ALA A 63 13.17 6.55 11.12
C ALA A 63 12.92 7.79 11.99
N ASP A 64 13.72 7.95 13.02
CA ASP A 64 13.85 9.19 13.79
C ASP A 64 15.17 9.88 13.44
N PHE A 65 15.12 11.17 13.18
CA PHE A 65 16.30 11.97 12.88
C PHE A 65 16.73 12.73 14.12
N THR A 66 17.77 12.24 14.79
CA THR A 66 18.33 12.89 15.97
C THR A 66 18.80 14.31 15.68
N LEU A 67 18.78 15.18 16.68
CA LEU A 67 19.29 16.55 16.54
C LEU A 67 20.77 16.58 16.14
N GLU A 68 21.55 15.63 16.62
CA GLU A 68 22.96 15.47 16.28
C GLU A 68 23.13 15.18 14.79
N PHE A 69 22.39 14.17 14.26
CA PHE A 69 22.39 13.86 12.84
C PHE A 69 21.97 15.05 11.99
N ILE A 70 20.92 15.77 12.39
CA ILE A 70 20.45 16.96 11.66
C ILE A 70 21.52 18.05 11.61
N ARG A 71 22.24 18.27 12.71
CA ARG A 71 23.27 19.34 12.81
C ARG A 71 24.55 18.99 12.07
N HIS A 72 25.00 17.74 12.17
CA HIS A 72 26.34 17.34 11.74
C HIS A 72 26.32 16.39 10.53
N GLY A 73 25.26 15.61 10.34
CA GLY A 73 25.13 14.65 9.25
C GLY A 73 24.51 15.19 7.97
N LEU A 74 23.82 16.34 8.01
CA LEU A 74 23.13 16.91 6.86
C LEU A 74 23.79 18.20 6.36
N SER A 75 23.91 18.33 5.03
CA SER A 75 24.23 19.62 4.40
C SER A 75 23.15 20.68 4.66
N GLU A 76 23.46 21.95 4.48
CA GLU A 76 22.48 23.04 4.66
C GLU A 76 21.26 22.87 3.75
N GLY A 77 21.45 22.44 2.50
CA GLY A 77 20.36 22.17 1.56
C GLY A 77 19.44 21.06 2.04
N LEU A 78 19.98 19.94 2.52
CA LEU A 78 19.19 18.83 3.07
C LEU A 78 18.47 19.22 4.37
N ARG A 79 19.08 20.05 5.21
CA ARG A 79 18.41 20.60 6.40
C ARG A 79 17.21 21.47 6.05
N LYS A 80 17.34 22.36 5.05
CA LYS A 80 16.23 23.16 4.54
C LYS A 80 15.12 22.29 3.99
N GLU A 81 15.47 21.24 3.22
CA GLU A 81 14.51 20.27 2.71
C GLU A 81 13.81 19.53 3.85
N LEU A 82 14.54 18.98 4.82
CA LEU A 82 13.97 18.31 5.99
C LEU A 82 13.00 19.20 6.78
N ASN A 83 13.36 20.47 6.97
CA ASN A 83 12.52 21.44 7.67
C ASN A 83 11.20 21.74 6.95
N SER A 84 11.10 21.47 5.64
CA SER A 84 9.86 21.58 4.85
C SER A 84 8.96 20.35 4.98
N LYS A 85 9.44 19.28 5.61
CA LYS A 85 8.73 18.00 5.78
C LYS A 85 8.06 17.90 7.13
N ALA A 86 7.15 16.94 7.27
CA ALA A 86 6.50 16.65 8.55
C ALA A 86 7.55 16.39 9.63
N LYS A 87 7.26 16.80 10.85
CA LYS A 87 8.09 16.49 12.03
C LYS A 87 7.85 15.05 12.50
N GLY A 88 8.69 14.58 13.43
CA GLY A 88 8.58 13.25 14.02
C GLY A 88 9.00 12.12 13.08
N LEU A 89 8.54 10.93 13.36
CA LEU A 89 8.91 9.68 12.68
C LEU A 89 8.59 9.71 11.18
N LYS A 90 9.45 9.09 10.39
CA LYS A 90 9.28 8.92 8.94
C LYS A 90 9.10 7.44 8.63
N PHE A 91 8.22 7.10 7.72
CA PHE A 91 8.16 5.74 7.20
C PHE A 91 9.45 5.41 6.43
N ALA A 92 10.06 4.28 6.74
CA ALA A 92 11.28 3.79 6.12
C ALA A 92 11.09 2.34 5.69
N SER A 93 11.26 2.04 4.42
CA SER A 93 11.26 0.68 3.88
C SER A 93 12.67 0.23 3.54
N ARG A 94 13.02 -1.03 3.88
CA ARG A 94 14.33 -1.61 3.56
C ARG A 94 14.55 -1.56 2.05
N MET A 95 15.73 -1.10 1.64
CA MET A 95 16.07 -1.01 0.23
C MET A 95 16.19 -2.41 -0.37
N ALA A 96 15.41 -2.69 -1.40
CA ALA A 96 15.41 -3.95 -2.13
C ALA A 96 16.47 -3.88 -3.25
N SER A 97 17.70 -4.26 -2.93
CA SER A 97 18.80 -4.28 -3.90
C SER A 97 18.50 -5.25 -5.05
N GLY A 98 18.84 -4.87 -6.29
CA GLY A 98 18.63 -5.70 -7.48
C GLY A 98 17.18 -5.73 -7.99
N ARG A 99 16.28 -4.96 -7.38
CA ARG A 99 14.88 -4.84 -7.83
C ARG A 99 14.59 -3.41 -8.34
N PRO A 100 14.67 -3.18 -9.64
CA PRO A 100 14.27 -1.90 -10.22
C PRO A 100 12.76 -1.68 -10.09
N LEU A 101 12.36 -0.42 -10.15
CA LEU A 101 10.95 -0.04 -10.28
C LEU A 101 10.41 -0.56 -11.61
N ALA A 102 9.27 -1.23 -11.58
CA ALA A 102 8.57 -1.63 -12.79
C ALA A 102 8.21 -0.39 -13.63
N THR A 103 8.34 -0.55 -14.94
CA THR A 103 7.99 0.49 -15.92
C THR A 103 6.82 0.03 -16.79
N ALA A 104 6.16 0.96 -17.47
CA ALA A 104 5.08 0.64 -18.41
C ALA A 104 5.55 -0.39 -19.47
N GLY A 105 4.67 -1.35 -19.80
CA GLY A 105 4.97 -2.36 -20.81
C GLY A 105 5.78 -3.55 -20.28
N LEU A 106 5.56 -3.97 -19.05
CA LEU A 106 6.12 -5.22 -18.50
C LEU A 106 5.88 -6.37 -19.50
N PRO A 107 6.94 -7.08 -19.94
CA PRO A 107 6.77 -8.22 -20.81
C PRO A 107 5.91 -9.29 -20.17
N THR A 108 4.94 -9.84 -20.90
CA THR A 108 4.00 -10.87 -20.42
C THR A 108 4.71 -12.10 -19.81
N ARG A 109 5.96 -12.37 -20.22
CA ARG A 109 6.78 -13.46 -19.67
C ARG A 109 7.08 -13.30 -18.19
N PHE A 110 7.27 -12.06 -17.71
CA PHE A 110 7.52 -11.78 -16.28
C PHE A 110 6.24 -11.86 -15.45
N LEU A 111 5.08 -11.68 -16.09
CA LEU A 111 3.80 -11.65 -15.37
C LEU A 111 3.25 -13.04 -15.06
N LYS A 112 3.82 -14.11 -15.67
CA LYS A 112 3.33 -15.48 -15.45
C LYS A 112 3.57 -15.96 -14.04
N ASP A 113 4.65 -15.50 -13.41
CA ASP A 113 5.09 -15.90 -12.08
C ASP A 113 4.58 -14.95 -10.98
N TYR A 114 3.87 -13.88 -11.38
CA TYR A 114 3.31 -12.91 -10.45
C TYR A 114 1.84 -13.20 -10.21
N ASP A 115 1.43 -13.19 -8.95
CA ASP A 115 0.03 -13.34 -8.58
C ASP A 115 -0.78 -12.05 -8.87
N MET A 116 -0.98 -11.79 -10.17
CA MET A 116 -1.66 -10.59 -10.66
C MET A 116 -3.09 -10.47 -10.11
N ALA A 117 -3.79 -11.60 -9.97
CA ALA A 117 -5.16 -11.62 -9.49
C ALA A 117 -5.23 -11.20 -8.02
N LYS A 118 -4.32 -11.72 -7.18
CA LYS A 118 -4.25 -11.38 -5.76
C LYS A 118 -3.88 -9.91 -5.55
N VAL A 119 -2.88 -9.39 -6.29
CA VAL A 119 -2.51 -7.96 -6.24
C VAL A 119 -3.68 -7.08 -6.68
N TYR A 120 -4.35 -7.43 -7.78
CA TYR A 120 -5.51 -6.68 -8.25
C TYR A 120 -6.64 -6.65 -7.22
N ALA A 121 -7.00 -7.80 -6.67
CA ALA A 121 -8.03 -7.91 -5.65
C ALA A 121 -7.68 -7.14 -4.38
N PHE A 122 -6.40 -7.19 -3.97
CA PHE A 122 -5.88 -6.45 -2.84
C PHE A 122 -5.99 -4.94 -3.05
N ASP A 123 -5.52 -4.42 -4.19
CA ASP A 123 -5.60 -2.98 -4.49
C ASP A 123 -7.07 -2.50 -4.58
N VAL A 124 -7.98 -3.32 -5.11
CA VAL A 124 -9.42 -3.04 -5.08
C VAL A 124 -9.94 -3.00 -3.64
N MET A 125 -9.55 -3.96 -2.80
CA MET A 125 -9.94 -4.05 -1.39
C MET A 125 -9.48 -2.82 -0.61
N ILE A 126 -8.21 -2.44 -0.71
CA ILE A 126 -7.67 -1.28 0.02
C ILE A 126 -7.91 0.05 -0.70
N TYR A 127 -8.60 0.04 -1.83
CA TYR A 127 -8.85 1.21 -2.67
C TYR A 127 -7.57 1.94 -3.11
N ASN A 128 -6.54 1.18 -3.50
CA ASN A 128 -5.27 1.74 -3.97
C ASN A 128 -5.34 2.04 -5.48
N VAL A 129 -5.65 3.26 -5.84
CA VAL A 129 -5.83 3.70 -7.23
C VAL A 129 -4.55 4.15 -7.92
N ASP A 130 -3.42 4.14 -7.22
CA ASP A 130 -2.14 4.68 -7.72
C ASP A 130 -1.27 3.64 -8.44
N ARG A 131 -1.61 2.34 -8.36
CA ARG A 131 -0.93 1.27 -9.10
C ARG A 131 -1.53 1.14 -10.51
N THR A 132 -1.02 1.94 -11.45
CA THR A 132 -1.65 2.11 -12.75
C THR A 132 -0.78 1.59 -13.91
N PHE A 133 -1.45 1.20 -15.00
CA PHE A 133 -0.78 0.69 -16.20
C PHE A 133 0.02 1.80 -16.94
N ASP A 134 -0.54 2.99 -17.01
CA ASP A 134 -0.02 4.14 -17.77
C ASP A 134 0.72 5.18 -16.89
N GLY A 135 0.83 4.91 -15.60
CA GLY A 135 1.43 5.82 -14.61
C GLY A 135 2.48 5.14 -13.74
N LYS A 136 2.33 5.28 -12.42
CA LYS A 136 3.20 4.61 -11.45
C LYS A 136 2.76 3.16 -11.28
N GLN A 137 3.66 2.22 -11.49
CA GLN A 137 3.38 0.81 -11.23
C GLN A 137 3.47 0.47 -9.74
N ASN A 138 4.24 1.25 -8.96
CA ASN A 138 4.45 1.05 -7.52
C ASN A 138 4.81 -0.41 -7.17
N LEU A 139 5.69 -0.99 -7.98
CA LEU A 139 6.10 -2.38 -7.96
C LEU A 139 7.61 -2.44 -8.19
N LEU A 140 8.34 -3.07 -7.28
CA LEU A 140 9.74 -3.44 -7.50
C LEU A 140 9.78 -4.86 -8.02
N ILE A 141 10.56 -5.13 -9.05
CA ILE A 141 10.56 -6.41 -9.75
C ILE A 141 11.99 -6.96 -9.93
N ASN A 142 12.10 -8.26 -9.97
CA ASN A 142 13.23 -8.99 -10.54
C ASN A 142 12.70 -10.11 -11.45
N ASP A 143 13.56 -11.05 -11.86
CA ASP A 143 13.16 -12.14 -12.77
C ASP A 143 12.28 -13.20 -12.07
N GLU A 144 12.23 -13.23 -10.75
CA GLU A 144 11.59 -14.29 -9.95
C GLU A 144 10.36 -13.81 -9.18
N ASP A 145 10.40 -12.59 -8.65
CA ASP A 145 9.38 -12.07 -7.76
C ASP A 145 9.16 -10.54 -7.88
N PHE A 146 8.23 -10.04 -7.10
CA PHE A 146 7.95 -8.61 -6.98
C PHE A 146 7.79 -8.18 -5.52
N LEU A 147 7.87 -6.88 -5.26
CA LEU A 147 7.51 -6.28 -3.98
C LEU A 147 6.56 -5.12 -4.22
N LEU A 148 5.44 -5.10 -3.49
CA LEU A 148 4.51 -3.98 -3.49
C LEU A 148 5.08 -2.83 -2.65
N ILE A 149 4.98 -1.61 -3.17
CA ILE A 149 5.38 -0.38 -2.48
C ILE A 149 4.32 0.70 -2.69
N ASP A 150 4.44 1.79 -1.92
CA ASP A 150 3.68 3.02 -2.12
C ASP A 150 2.17 2.87 -1.82
N HIS A 151 1.83 2.59 -0.54
CA HIS A 151 0.45 2.44 -0.06
C HIS A 151 -0.13 3.74 0.54
N GLU A 152 0.55 4.87 0.45
CA GLU A 152 0.18 6.15 1.09
C GLU A 152 -1.22 6.65 0.70
N LEU A 153 -1.71 6.28 -0.48
CA LEU A 153 -3.02 6.69 -0.99
C LEU A 153 -4.13 5.64 -0.77
N CYS A 154 -3.82 4.49 -0.16
CA CYS A 154 -4.82 3.46 0.12
C CYS A 154 -5.90 3.95 1.12
N LEU A 155 -7.03 3.27 1.15
CA LEU A 155 -8.11 3.50 2.11
C LEU A 155 -8.52 4.99 2.22
N PRO A 156 -8.78 5.71 1.12
CA PRO A 156 -9.02 7.16 1.16
C PRO A 156 -10.25 7.55 1.97
N PHE A 157 -11.18 6.63 2.18
CA PHE A 157 -12.41 6.83 2.92
C PHE A 157 -12.23 6.89 4.45
N ILE A 158 -11.06 6.49 4.99
CA ILE A 158 -10.76 6.66 6.41
C ILE A 158 -10.10 8.01 6.73
N ASN A 159 -9.87 8.87 5.75
CA ASN A 159 -9.39 10.22 5.98
C ASN A 159 -10.46 11.06 6.66
N GLN A 160 -10.04 11.97 7.52
CA GLN A 160 -10.96 12.92 8.15
C GLN A 160 -11.79 13.67 7.09
N GLY A 161 -13.09 13.78 7.31
CA GLY A 161 -14.01 14.45 6.39
C GLY A 161 -14.50 13.60 5.21
N ASN A 162 -13.99 12.38 5.00
CA ASN A 162 -14.39 11.51 3.89
C ASN A 162 -15.54 10.54 4.23
N PHE A 163 -16.25 10.77 5.33
CA PHE A 163 -17.41 9.93 5.70
C PHE A 163 -18.47 9.77 4.59
N PRO A 164 -18.81 10.80 3.79
CA PRO A 164 -19.75 10.62 2.66
C PRO A 164 -19.20 9.62 1.62
N PHE A 165 -17.92 9.64 1.35
CA PHE A 165 -17.31 8.67 0.43
C PHE A 165 -17.28 7.27 1.03
N PHE A 166 -16.98 7.12 2.33
CA PHE A 166 -17.06 5.86 3.05
C PHE A 166 -18.48 5.26 2.92
N ARG A 167 -19.53 6.03 3.23
CA ARG A 167 -20.92 5.58 3.10
C ARG A 167 -21.23 5.11 1.70
N ARG A 168 -20.82 5.87 0.69
CA ARG A 168 -21.02 5.49 -0.71
C ARG A 168 -20.35 4.18 -1.06
N VAL A 169 -19.09 3.95 -0.61
CA VAL A 169 -18.37 2.69 -0.85
C VAL A 169 -19.09 1.53 -0.20
N LEU A 170 -19.51 1.68 1.06
CA LEU A 170 -20.19 0.63 1.81
C LEU A 170 -21.58 0.32 1.24
N ASP A 171 -22.37 1.35 0.89
CA ASP A 171 -23.70 1.18 0.29
C ASP A 171 -23.60 0.46 -1.06
N LYS A 172 -22.60 0.79 -1.88
CA LYS A 172 -22.36 0.11 -3.15
C LYS A 172 -22.00 -1.35 -2.95
N LEU A 173 -21.09 -1.65 -2.01
CA LEU A 173 -20.73 -3.02 -1.66
C LEU A 173 -21.96 -3.82 -1.22
N ASN A 174 -22.80 -3.28 -0.34
CA ASN A 174 -24.04 -3.91 0.13
C ASN A 174 -25.03 -4.15 -1.01
N ASN A 175 -25.03 -3.31 -2.05
CA ASN A 175 -25.86 -3.44 -3.23
C ASN A 175 -25.25 -4.33 -4.33
N GLY A 176 -24.14 -5.00 -4.05
CA GLY A 176 -23.46 -5.87 -5.01
C GLY A 176 -22.69 -5.11 -6.10
N GLU A 177 -22.14 -3.95 -5.77
CA GLU A 177 -21.35 -3.13 -6.68
C GLU A 177 -20.01 -2.75 -6.04
N ILE A 178 -18.95 -2.60 -6.85
CA ILE A 178 -17.65 -2.07 -6.42
C ILE A 178 -17.39 -0.73 -7.11
N ILE A 179 -16.99 0.28 -6.33
CA ILE A 179 -16.50 1.55 -6.86
C ILE A 179 -14.98 1.49 -6.93
N PHE A 180 -14.42 1.38 -8.11
CA PHE A 180 -12.97 1.41 -8.33
C PHE A 180 -12.69 1.69 -9.81
N PRO A 181 -11.64 2.43 -10.17
CA PRO A 181 -11.29 2.71 -11.57
C PRO A 181 -10.50 1.52 -12.20
N PHE A 182 -11.15 0.36 -12.34
CA PHE A 182 -10.56 -0.92 -12.73
C PHE A 182 -9.66 -0.84 -13.97
N GLN A 183 -10.12 -0.12 -15.02
CA GLN A 183 -9.45 -0.04 -16.31
C GLN A 183 -8.06 0.59 -16.23
N ARG A 184 -7.80 1.35 -15.19
CA ARG A 184 -6.51 2.01 -14.97
C ARG A 184 -5.52 1.14 -14.20
N HIS A 185 -5.98 0.08 -13.54
CA HIS A 185 -5.12 -0.76 -12.72
C HIS A 185 -4.08 -1.49 -13.57
N LEU A 186 -2.85 -1.60 -13.06
CA LEU A 186 -1.69 -2.21 -13.73
C LEU A 186 -2.00 -3.57 -14.36
N PHE A 187 -2.67 -4.44 -13.64
CA PHE A 187 -2.95 -5.82 -14.07
C PHE A 187 -4.31 -6.01 -14.77
N TYR A 188 -5.15 -5.00 -14.83
CA TYR A 188 -6.47 -5.12 -15.46
C TYR A 188 -6.43 -5.60 -16.92
N PRO A 189 -5.56 -5.06 -17.83
CA PRO A 189 -5.51 -5.51 -19.21
C PRO A 189 -5.15 -7.01 -19.33
N TYR A 190 -4.30 -7.51 -18.46
CA TYR A 190 -3.86 -8.91 -18.46
C TYR A 190 -4.94 -9.84 -17.93
N LEU A 191 -5.61 -9.47 -16.84
CA LEU A 191 -6.71 -10.25 -16.25
C LEU A 191 -7.91 -10.31 -17.19
N LYS A 192 -8.29 -9.20 -17.82
CA LYS A 192 -9.37 -9.16 -18.83
C LYS A 192 -9.07 -10.02 -20.06
N GLY A 193 -7.78 -10.15 -20.43
CA GLY A 193 -7.33 -11.01 -21.53
C GLY A 193 -7.22 -12.51 -21.18
N MET A 194 -7.36 -12.88 -19.90
CA MET A 194 -7.33 -14.29 -19.49
C MET A 194 -8.53 -15.03 -20.10
N ARG A 195 -8.26 -16.14 -20.81
CA ARG A 195 -9.31 -16.91 -21.46
C ARG A 195 -10.28 -17.46 -20.41
N LYS A 196 -11.59 -17.38 -20.71
CA LYS A 196 -12.70 -17.97 -19.92
C LYS A 196 -12.61 -19.49 -19.71
N SER A 197 -11.56 -20.15 -20.23
CA SER A 197 -11.34 -21.60 -20.10
C SER A 197 -10.76 -22.03 -18.75
N GLN A 198 -10.34 -21.11 -17.91
CA GLN A 198 -9.97 -21.44 -16.52
C GLN A 198 -11.25 -21.69 -15.73
N ARG A 199 -11.45 -22.93 -15.29
CA ARG A 199 -12.65 -23.37 -14.54
C ARG A 199 -12.75 -22.82 -13.12
N SER A 200 -11.70 -22.19 -12.59
CA SER A 200 -11.63 -21.61 -11.26
C SER A 200 -11.67 -20.08 -11.32
N ASN A 201 -12.30 -19.46 -10.34
CA ASN A 201 -12.25 -18.02 -10.15
C ASN A 201 -10.81 -17.62 -9.76
N PRO A 202 -10.12 -16.74 -10.52
CA PRO A 202 -8.75 -16.35 -10.21
C PRO A 202 -8.60 -15.62 -8.85
N PHE A 203 -9.70 -15.25 -8.22
CA PHE A 203 -9.73 -14.58 -6.91
C PHE A 203 -10.00 -15.52 -5.72
N ASP A 204 -10.18 -16.84 -5.95
CA ASP A 204 -10.54 -17.78 -4.87
C ASP A 204 -9.50 -17.77 -3.74
N GLU A 205 -8.22 -17.76 -4.07
CA GLU A 205 -7.16 -17.70 -3.05
C GLU A 205 -7.23 -16.40 -2.24
N PHE A 206 -7.43 -15.26 -2.89
CA PHE A 206 -7.61 -13.97 -2.21
C PHE A 206 -8.80 -14.02 -1.23
N ILE A 207 -9.91 -14.66 -1.63
CA ILE A 207 -11.10 -14.78 -0.78
C ILE A 207 -10.84 -15.67 0.43
N VAL A 208 -9.98 -16.70 0.30
CA VAL A 208 -9.54 -17.49 1.46
C VAL A 208 -8.82 -16.60 2.47
N TYR A 209 -7.85 -15.80 2.04
CA TYR A 209 -7.14 -14.85 2.93
C TYR A 209 -8.10 -13.82 3.53
N LEU A 210 -9.06 -13.30 2.77
CA LEU A 210 -10.05 -12.34 3.30
C LEU A 210 -10.90 -12.99 4.41
N ASN A 211 -11.29 -14.25 4.27
CA ASN A 211 -12.07 -14.97 5.27
C ASN A 211 -11.30 -15.21 6.57
N ILE A 212 -10.01 -15.50 6.48
CA ILE A 212 -9.17 -15.77 7.65
C ILE A 212 -8.51 -14.52 8.22
N LEU A 213 -8.64 -13.35 7.58
CA LEU A 213 -8.04 -12.09 8.04
C LEU A 213 -8.36 -11.82 9.52
N ASP A 214 -7.33 -11.73 10.35
CA ASP A 214 -7.46 -11.44 11.77
C ASP A 214 -7.58 -9.93 12.03
N LEU A 215 -8.80 -9.47 12.26
CA LEU A 215 -9.05 -8.06 12.56
C LEU A 215 -8.49 -7.62 13.92
N ALA A 216 -8.33 -8.54 14.89
CA ALA A 216 -7.72 -8.20 16.18
C ALA A 216 -6.23 -7.87 15.99
N LYS A 217 -5.52 -8.60 15.14
CA LYS A 217 -4.13 -8.32 14.78
C LYS A 217 -3.97 -6.96 14.10
N ILE A 218 -4.89 -6.60 13.18
CA ILE A 218 -4.90 -5.28 12.55
C ILE A 218 -5.18 -4.17 13.58
N GLN A 219 -6.08 -4.43 14.53
CA GLN A 219 -6.38 -3.48 15.60
C GLN A 219 -5.16 -3.26 16.52
N GLU A 220 -4.44 -4.32 16.85
CA GLU A 220 -3.20 -4.23 17.64
C GLU A 220 -2.14 -3.41 16.90
N ALA A 221 -1.97 -3.64 15.59
CA ALA A 221 -1.07 -2.85 14.76
C ALA A 221 -1.45 -1.36 14.75
N CYS A 222 -2.74 -1.03 14.59
CA CYS A 222 -3.21 0.37 14.68
C CYS A 222 -2.92 0.98 16.06
N ARG A 223 -3.06 0.20 17.13
CA ARG A 223 -2.77 0.63 18.49
C ARG A 223 -1.28 0.89 18.69
N ALA A 224 -0.42 -0.02 18.21
CA ALA A 224 1.03 0.13 18.24
C ALA A 224 1.50 1.39 17.47
N LEU A 225 0.94 1.66 16.29
CA LEU A 225 1.19 2.90 15.54
C LEU A 225 0.76 4.14 16.34
N GLY A 226 -0.40 4.07 17.01
CA GLY A 226 -0.88 5.16 17.89
C GLY A 226 0.06 5.47 19.05
N VAL A 227 0.69 4.46 19.66
CA VAL A 227 1.71 4.65 20.71
C VAL A 227 2.93 5.40 20.18
N LEU A 228 3.28 5.22 18.90
CA LEU A 228 4.34 5.96 18.21
C LEU A 228 3.90 7.36 17.73
N GLY A 229 2.67 7.78 18.02
CA GLY A 229 2.11 9.03 17.53
C GLY A 229 1.75 9.03 16.04
N ILE A 230 1.65 7.86 15.42
CA ILE A 230 1.33 7.70 13.99
C ILE A 230 -0.17 7.42 13.83
N ALA A 231 -0.89 8.38 13.28
CA ALA A 231 -2.31 8.24 12.98
C ALA A 231 -2.52 7.43 11.69
N VAL A 232 -3.48 6.49 11.73
CA VAL A 232 -3.90 5.69 10.56
C VAL A 232 -5.12 6.29 9.87
N GLY A 233 -5.85 7.18 10.54
CA GLY A 233 -7.14 7.72 10.11
C GLY A 233 -8.28 7.26 11.01
N GLU A 234 -9.50 7.31 10.52
CA GLU A 234 -10.72 6.94 11.23
C GLU A 234 -10.81 5.41 11.40
N GLN A 235 -10.21 4.88 12.47
CA GLN A 235 -10.11 3.44 12.70
C GLN A 235 -11.48 2.75 12.76
N LYS A 236 -12.50 3.42 13.31
CA LYS A 236 -13.87 2.88 13.32
C LYS A 236 -14.36 2.55 11.91
N LEU A 237 -14.13 3.44 10.94
CA LEU A 237 -14.51 3.23 9.54
C LEU A 237 -13.70 2.11 8.91
N LEU A 238 -12.40 2.02 9.22
CA LEU A 238 -11.55 0.92 8.75
C LEU A 238 -12.11 -0.44 9.16
N PHE A 239 -12.44 -0.61 10.46
CA PHE A 239 -12.93 -1.89 10.97
C PHE A 239 -14.36 -2.20 10.53
N GLU A 240 -15.23 -1.20 10.39
CA GLU A 240 -16.57 -1.36 9.80
C GLU A 240 -16.46 -1.88 8.37
N TYR A 241 -15.57 -1.29 7.56
CA TYR A 241 -15.33 -1.71 6.17
C TYR A 241 -14.75 -3.13 6.07
N LEU A 242 -13.67 -3.42 6.79
CA LEU A 242 -13.04 -4.75 6.74
C LEU A 242 -13.99 -5.85 7.25
N SER A 243 -14.81 -5.54 8.28
CA SER A 243 -15.82 -6.48 8.78
C SER A 243 -16.92 -6.73 7.74
N ALA A 244 -17.35 -5.69 7.01
CA ALA A 244 -18.32 -5.85 5.93
C ALA A 244 -17.74 -6.71 4.79
N LEU A 245 -16.51 -6.44 4.36
CA LEU A 245 -15.84 -7.26 3.34
C LEU A 245 -15.70 -8.72 3.74
N LYS A 246 -15.30 -9.01 4.99
CA LYS A 246 -15.22 -10.40 5.49
C LYS A 246 -16.59 -11.09 5.44
N ARG A 247 -17.61 -10.43 5.93
CA ARG A 247 -18.98 -10.97 5.92
C ARG A 247 -19.47 -11.26 4.53
N GLU A 248 -19.20 -10.38 3.58
CA GLU A 248 -19.63 -10.46 2.18
C GLU A 248 -18.53 -10.98 1.24
N SER A 249 -17.53 -11.70 1.76
CA SER A 249 -16.33 -12.11 1.02
C SER A 249 -16.63 -12.90 -0.27
N HIS A 250 -17.59 -13.82 -0.22
CA HIS A 250 -18.02 -14.57 -1.39
C HIS A 250 -18.65 -13.68 -2.47
N GLN A 251 -19.48 -12.71 -2.06
CA GLN A 251 -20.06 -11.73 -2.96
C GLN A 251 -18.97 -10.82 -3.54
N PHE A 252 -18.01 -10.40 -2.72
CA PHE A 252 -16.88 -9.61 -3.18
C PHE A 252 -16.05 -10.35 -4.25
N GLY A 253 -15.82 -11.66 -4.10
CA GLY A 253 -15.16 -12.49 -5.11
C GLY A 253 -15.93 -12.54 -6.44
N LYS A 254 -17.26 -12.66 -6.41
CA LYS A 254 -18.10 -12.59 -7.62
C LYS A 254 -18.03 -11.20 -8.29
N LEU A 255 -18.02 -10.14 -7.49
CA LEU A 255 -17.91 -8.78 -8.00
C LEU A 255 -16.57 -8.54 -8.68
N LEU A 256 -15.45 -9.00 -8.07
CA LEU A 256 -14.12 -8.95 -8.68
C LEU A 256 -14.11 -9.67 -10.03
N LEU A 257 -14.68 -10.89 -10.10
CA LEU A 257 -14.78 -11.64 -11.36
C LEU A 257 -15.57 -10.87 -12.41
N GLY A 258 -16.67 -10.23 -12.02
CA GLY A 258 -17.48 -9.39 -12.91
C GLY A 258 -16.71 -8.21 -13.51
N THR A 259 -15.66 -7.69 -12.84
CA THR A 259 -14.87 -6.57 -13.35
C THR A 259 -13.97 -6.94 -14.52
N ILE A 260 -13.57 -8.21 -14.64
CA ILE A 260 -12.63 -8.72 -15.67
C ILE A 260 -13.32 -9.60 -16.74
N SER A 261 -14.64 -9.77 -16.62
CA SER A 261 -15.45 -10.57 -17.55
C SER A 261 -15.78 -9.88 -18.84
#